data_5e477ea261a1f14d80f793061726fd9d
#
_entry.id   5e477ea261a1f14d80f793061726fd9d
#
_cell.length_a   1.000
_cell.length_b   1.000
_cell.length_c   1.000
_cell.angle_alpha   90.00
_cell.angle_beta   90.00
_cell.angle_gamma   90.00
#
_symmetry.space_group_name_H-M   'P 1'
#
loop_
_entity.id
_entity.type
_entity.pdbx_description
1 polymer ?
#
loop_
_entity_poly.entity_id
_entity_poly.type
_entity_poly.pdbx_seq_one_letter_code
_entity_poly.pdbx_strand_id
1 'polypeptide(L)'
;MSAVAREAQRCLLILPRGFYSLTGVIESGLKNLGYETVIANDEYPESFFGKVISKLGLPLSHAITRRVLLNQFLTGQRYDLIIVIKGRGLDARTAASLSLHGRTVVGYHFDSFRFDRGPARWRASVPRVSTFDYRDAEEHGLPVVELFTSMPPVAPTRQRRYRVSAILRNHSQRLAYLDRVMTALGDSDAFIYIFEANWLTFTTNFLRHPLLYLKYRRFISRKPLPYNQYVAAIADSEFTIDYAHPKQTGITIRCFEALSAGTRIITNNPWVMKCTHFSDDNAIVFGRGIDTGTLRQQMRALPGHPPPAYRRTVEDFLVDLIGPTPPSEGLAPSLDHPQPSPCLRAE
;
A
#
# COMPACT_ATOMS: atom_id res chain seq x y z
N MET A 1 -34.47 14.83 -23.19
CA MET A 1 -33.99 15.06 -21.81
C MET A 1 -32.46 15.16 -21.88
N SER A 2 -31.93 16.38 -21.78
CA SER A 2 -30.48 16.63 -21.84
C SER A 2 -29.85 16.04 -20.57
N ALA A 3 -28.92 15.10 -20.71
CA ALA A 3 -28.08 14.64 -19.62
C ALA A 3 -27.22 15.83 -19.19
N VAL A 4 -27.52 16.42 -18.05
CA VAL A 4 -26.64 17.40 -17.40
C VAL A 4 -25.33 16.68 -17.17
N ALA A 5 -24.29 17.04 -17.91
CA ALA A 5 -22.96 16.53 -17.69
C ALA A 5 -22.58 16.87 -16.24
N ARG A 6 -22.47 15.85 -15.39
CA ARG A 6 -22.02 16.02 -14.00
C ARG A 6 -20.58 16.56 -14.09
N GLU A 7 -20.36 17.73 -13.56
CA GLU A 7 -19.01 18.31 -13.45
C GLU A 7 -18.10 17.30 -12.73
N ALA A 8 -16.94 16.99 -13.31
CA ALA A 8 -16.03 16.01 -12.76
C ALA A 8 -15.56 16.47 -11.37
N GLN A 9 -15.68 15.59 -10.37
CA GLN A 9 -15.24 15.90 -9.01
C GLN A 9 -13.72 16.00 -8.97
N ARG A 10 -13.17 16.97 -8.25
CA ARG A 10 -11.72 17.21 -8.18
C ARG A 10 -11.11 16.49 -6.99
N CYS A 11 -10.04 15.73 -7.25
CA CYS A 11 -9.26 15.02 -6.22
C CYS A 11 -7.82 15.52 -6.17
N LEU A 12 -7.32 15.82 -4.96
CA LEU A 12 -5.89 16.00 -4.72
C LEU A 12 -5.33 14.71 -4.08
N LEU A 13 -4.44 14.04 -4.81
CA LEU A 13 -3.77 12.81 -4.37
C LEU A 13 -2.34 13.13 -3.93
N ILE A 14 -2.06 13.06 -2.62
CA ILE A 14 -0.76 13.30 -2.02
C ILE A 14 -0.11 11.96 -1.68
N LEU A 15 1.00 11.62 -2.34
CA LEU A 15 1.67 10.33 -2.14
C LEU A 15 3.17 10.41 -2.44
N PRO A 16 3.99 9.43 -1.96
CA PRO A 16 5.43 9.43 -2.24
C PRO A 16 5.74 9.29 -3.72
N ARG A 17 6.68 10.07 -4.22
CA ARG A 17 7.19 9.96 -5.60
C ARG A 17 7.69 8.55 -5.95
N GLY A 18 8.14 7.76 -4.96
CA GLY A 18 8.57 6.37 -5.17
C GLY A 18 7.45 5.35 -5.39
N PHE A 19 6.19 5.77 -5.39
CA PHE A 19 5.00 4.94 -5.64
C PHE A 19 4.64 4.82 -7.12
N TYR A 20 5.50 5.16 -8.04
CA TYR A 20 5.20 5.29 -9.48
C TYR A 20 4.39 4.14 -10.08
N SER A 21 4.67 2.88 -9.71
CA SER A 21 3.89 1.76 -10.22
C SER A 21 2.44 1.73 -9.73
N LEU A 22 2.18 2.27 -8.54
CA LEU A 22 0.83 2.33 -7.95
C LEU A 22 0.13 3.66 -8.22
N THR A 23 0.88 4.74 -8.44
CA THR A 23 0.31 6.07 -8.69
C THR A 23 -0.65 6.05 -9.87
N GLY A 24 -0.22 5.53 -11.02
CA GLY A 24 -1.07 5.45 -12.21
C GLY A 24 -2.27 4.51 -12.03
N VAL A 25 -2.14 3.44 -11.22
CA VAL A 25 -3.25 2.54 -10.92
C VAL A 25 -4.29 3.25 -10.05
N ILE A 26 -3.85 3.96 -9.00
CA ILE A 26 -4.74 4.73 -8.11
C ILE A 26 -5.41 5.89 -8.88
N GLU A 27 -4.66 6.61 -9.71
CA GLU A 27 -5.19 7.69 -10.57
C GLU A 27 -6.26 7.15 -11.54
N SER A 28 -6.00 6.00 -12.18
CA SER A 28 -6.97 5.34 -13.06
C SER A 28 -8.23 4.93 -12.30
N GLY A 29 -8.09 4.36 -11.10
CA GLY A 29 -9.24 4.01 -10.26
C GLY A 29 -10.05 5.23 -9.84
N LEU A 30 -9.40 6.34 -9.46
CA LEU A 30 -10.08 7.60 -9.15
C LEU A 30 -10.81 8.15 -10.37
N LYS A 31 -10.23 8.08 -11.56
CA LYS A 31 -10.89 8.47 -12.81
C LYS A 31 -12.13 7.63 -13.09
N ASN A 32 -12.04 6.32 -12.88
CA ASN A 32 -13.20 5.40 -13.02
C ASN A 32 -14.32 5.73 -12.03
N LEU A 33 -13.97 6.27 -10.85
CA LEU A 33 -14.92 6.75 -9.85
C LEU A 33 -15.44 8.18 -10.11
N GLY A 34 -15.03 8.82 -11.22
CA GLY A 34 -15.51 10.14 -11.64
C GLY A 34 -14.70 11.32 -11.12
N TYR A 35 -13.47 11.09 -10.63
CA TYR A 35 -12.59 12.16 -10.15
C TYR A 35 -11.57 12.59 -11.21
N GLU A 36 -11.38 13.91 -11.35
CA GLU A 36 -10.22 14.51 -11.98
C GLU A 36 -9.11 14.69 -10.94
N THR A 37 -7.94 14.07 -11.17
CA THR A 37 -6.91 13.92 -10.13
C THR A 37 -5.74 14.88 -10.38
N VAL A 38 -5.39 15.66 -9.34
CA VAL A 38 -4.14 16.42 -9.23
C VAL A 38 -3.21 15.65 -8.30
N ILE A 39 -1.95 15.42 -8.73
CA ILE A 39 -0.98 14.62 -7.97
C ILE A 39 0.06 15.53 -7.33
N ALA A 40 0.28 15.39 -6.03
CA ALA A 40 1.33 16.06 -5.27
C ALA A 40 2.23 15.04 -4.57
N ASN A 41 3.50 15.41 -4.36
CA ASN A 41 4.40 14.60 -3.54
C ASN A 41 4.11 14.82 -2.05
N ASP A 42 4.30 13.78 -1.23
CA ASP A 42 4.11 13.84 0.21
C ASP A 42 5.32 14.43 0.97
N GLU A 43 6.46 14.64 0.31
CA GLU A 43 7.68 15.22 0.89
C GLU A 43 8.45 16.10 -0.08
N TYR A 44 8.91 17.27 0.40
CA TYR A 44 9.73 18.23 -0.34
C TYR A 44 10.94 18.70 0.49
N PRO A 45 12.06 19.12 -0.16
CA PRO A 45 12.31 19.14 -1.60
C PRO A 45 12.51 17.71 -2.16
N GLU A 46 12.24 17.53 -3.44
CA GLU A 46 12.34 16.23 -4.12
C GLU A 46 13.80 15.78 -4.37
N SER A 47 14.77 16.54 -3.91
CA SER A 47 16.20 16.22 -4.06
C SER A 47 16.64 15.08 -3.14
N PHE A 48 17.83 14.52 -3.41
CA PHE A 48 18.45 13.52 -2.52
C PHE A 48 18.61 14.05 -1.08
N PHE A 49 19.06 15.30 -0.92
CA PHE A 49 19.17 15.94 0.38
C PHE A 49 17.83 16.11 1.08
N GLY A 50 16.77 16.46 0.33
CA GLY A 50 15.41 16.54 0.86
C GLY A 50 14.95 15.22 1.46
N LYS A 51 15.21 14.11 0.79
CA LYS A 51 14.89 12.77 1.31
C LYS A 51 15.65 12.41 2.59
N VAL A 52 16.92 12.84 2.70
CA VAL A 52 17.71 12.63 3.92
C VAL A 52 17.15 13.45 5.07
N ILE A 53 16.87 14.74 4.84
CA ILE A 53 16.31 15.66 5.84
C ILE A 53 14.92 15.20 6.30
N SER A 54 14.09 14.75 5.37
CA SER A 54 12.76 14.21 5.65
C SER A 54 12.83 12.92 6.47
N LYS A 55 13.75 12.00 6.14
CA LYS A 55 13.99 10.78 6.94
C LYS A 55 14.40 11.08 8.37
N LEU A 56 15.19 12.13 8.57
CA LEU A 56 15.59 12.60 9.91
C LEU A 56 14.43 13.27 10.66
N GLY A 57 13.31 13.55 9.99
CA GLY A 57 12.13 14.17 10.58
C GLY A 57 12.38 15.61 11.07
N LEU A 58 13.28 16.33 10.41
CA LEU A 58 13.63 17.69 10.81
C LEU A 58 12.46 18.65 10.54
N PRO A 59 12.16 19.59 11.44
CA PRO A 59 11.06 20.55 11.28
C PRO A 59 11.11 21.37 9.98
N LEU A 60 12.32 21.62 9.48
CA LEU A 60 12.55 22.32 8.21
C LEU A 60 11.93 21.60 7.01
N SER A 61 12.01 20.26 6.94
CA SER A 61 11.43 19.51 5.85
C SER A 61 9.90 19.63 5.82
N HIS A 62 9.27 19.62 7.00
CA HIS A 62 7.82 19.81 7.12
C HIS A 62 7.40 21.24 6.71
N ALA A 63 8.18 22.26 7.12
CA ALA A 63 7.92 23.63 6.72
C ALA A 63 8.01 23.84 5.19
N ILE A 64 9.03 23.23 4.56
CA ILE A 64 9.18 23.27 3.09
C ILE A 64 8.01 22.54 2.40
N THR A 65 7.69 21.34 2.84
CA THR A 65 6.56 20.56 2.29
C THR A 65 5.27 21.34 2.40
N ARG A 66 4.99 21.92 3.57
CA ARG A 66 3.81 22.77 3.78
C ARG A 66 3.77 23.96 2.83
N ARG A 67 4.88 24.69 2.70
CA ARG A 67 4.95 25.87 1.79
C ARG A 67 4.69 25.48 0.35
N VAL A 68 5.25 24.37 -0.11
CA VAL A 68 5.04 23.88 -1.49
C VAL A 68 3.59 23.48 -1.69
N LEU A 69 3.02 22.67 -0.78
CA LEU A 69 1.62 22.24 -0.89
C LEU A 69 0.66 23.44 -0.86
N LEU A 70 0.85 24.39 0.05
CA LEU A 70 0.02 25.59 0.12
C LEU A 70 0.10 26.39 -1.17
N ASN A 71 1.30 26.72 -1.65
CA ASN A 71 1.47 27.64 -2.77
C ASN A 71 1.12 27.03 -4.13
N GLN A 72 1.38 25.76 -4.35
CA GLN A 72 1.21 25.12 -5.65
C GLN A 72 -0.11 24.37 -5.81
N PHE A 73 -0.68 23.87 -4.72
CA PHE A 73 -1.82 22.96 -4.80
C PHE A 73 -3.06 23.45 -4.04
N LEU A 74 -2.92 24.25 -2.99
CA LEU A 74 -4.04 24.58 -2.11
C LEU A 74 -4.53 26.03 -2.29
N THR A 75 -3.64 27.01 -2.40
CA THR A 75 -4.05 28.44 -2.49
C THR A 75 -4.96 28.68 -3.70
N GLY A 76 -6.15 29.19 -3.45
CA GLY A 76 -7.16 29.43 -4.48
C GLY A 76 -7.83 28.19 -5.06
N GLN A 77 -7.54 27.00 -4.52
CA GLN A 77 -8.08 25.73 -4.99
C GLN A 77 -9.03 25.11 -3.97
N ARG A 78 -10.02 24.37 -4.46
CA ARG A 78 -10.93 23.54 -3.68
C ARG A 78 -11.00 22.16 -4.30
N TYR A 79 -11.12 21.13 -3.45
CA TYR A 79 -11.20 19.74 -3.86
C TYR A 79 -12.41 19.07 -3.21
N ASP A 80 -13.09 18.22 -3.95
CA ASP A 80 -14.14 17.35 -3.39
C ASP A 80 -13.52 16.27 -2.50
N LEU A 81 -12.31 15.82 -2.87
CA LEU A 81 -11.58 14.78 -2.18
C LEU A 81 -10.10 15.12 -2.08
N ILE A 82 -9.51 14.93 -0.90
CA ILE A 82 -8.06 14.93 -0.71
C ILE A 82 -7.66 13.58 -0.10
N ILE A 83 -6.75 12.87 -0.75
CA ILE A 83 -6.21 11.60 -0.28
C ILE A 83 -4.74 11.78 0.08
N VAL A 84 -4.37 11.41 1.30
CA VAL A 84 -2.98 11.39 1.77
C VAL A 84 -2.53 9.94 1.97
N ILE A 85 -1.61 9.47 1.14
CA ILE A 85 -0.98 8.15 1.28
C ILE A 85 0.43 8.34 1.84
N LYS A 86 0.73 7.71 2.97
CA LYS A 86 1.94 7.86 3.79
C LYS A 86 2.10 9.24 4.43
N GLY A 87 2.23 10.31 3.66
CA GLY A 87 2.33 11.69 4.16
C GLY A 87 3.54 11.92 5.09
N ARG A 88 4.71 11.36 4.74
CA ARG A 88 5.92 11.43 5.58
C ARG A 88 6.37 12.85 5.87
N GLY A 89 6.28 13.73 4.89
CA GLY A 89 6.66 15.14 4.99
C GLY A 89 5.60 16.04 5.64
N LEU A 90 4.41 15.51 5.97
CA LEU A 90 3.35 16.28 6.58
C LEU A 90 3.54 16.39 8.10
N ASP A 91 3.14 17.53 8.63
CA ASP A 91 2.93 17.77 10.06
C ASP A 91 1.44 18.05 10.36
N ALA A 92 1.07 18.18 11.62
CA ALA A 92 -0.31 18.47 12.04
C ALA A 92 -0.86 19.75 11.42
N ARG A 93 -0.02 20.80 11.26
CA ARG A 93 -0.43 22.08 10.66
C ARG A 93 -0.74 21.94 9.17
N THR A 94 0.09 21.18 8.44
CA THR A 94 -0.14 20.88 7.04
C THR A 94 -1.43 20.09 6.87
N ALA A 95 -1.62 19.06 7.68
CA ALA A 95 -2.83 18.22 7.64
C ALA A 95 -4.10 19.01 7.96
N ALA A 96 -4.06 19.89 8.96
CA ALA A 96 -5.17 20.79 9.27
C ALA A 96 -5.51 21.74 8.11
N SER A 97 -4.48 22.23 7.39
CA SER A 97 -4.69 23.06 6.19
C SER A 97 -5.41 22.30 5.08
N LEU A 98 -5.18 20.98 4.91
CA LEU A 98 -5.91 20.17 3.92
C LEU A 98 -7.41 20.19 4.17
N SER A 99 -7.85 20.11 5.42
CA SER A 99 -9.28 20.14 5.79
C SER A 99 -9.96 21.46 5.47
N LEU A 100 -9.21 22.54 5.28
CA LEU A 100 -9.76 23.84 4.82
C LEU A 100 -9.98 23.89 3.31
N HIS A 101 -9.37 22.99 2.54
CA HIS A 101 -9.38 22.99 1.08
C HIS A 101 -10.09 21.78 0.48
N GLY A 102 -10.31 20.71 1.24
CA GLY A 102 -11.00 19.50 0.82
C GLY A 102 -12.36 19.36 1.49
N ARG A 103 -13.40 19.01 0.72
CA ARG A 103 -14.72 18.63 1.28
C ARG A 103 -14.61 17.33 2.08
N THR A 104 -13.87 16.36 1.54
CA THR A 104 -13.52 15.10 2.18
C THR A 104 -12.01 14.96 2.21
N VAL A 105 -11.45 14.69 3.38
CA VAL A 105 -10.01 14.44 3.54
C VAL A 105 -9.81 13.08 4.20
N VAL A 106 -9.08 12.20 3.54
CA VAL A 106 -8.77 10.86 4.03
C VAL A 106 -7.26 10.60 4.02
N GLY A 107 -6.80 9.90 5.04
CA GLY A 107 -5.42 9.47 5.17
C GLY A 107 -5.29 7.95 5.12
N TYR A 108 -4.21 7.45 4.51
CA TYR A 108 -3.92 6.02 4.46
C TYR A 108 -2.48 5.72 4.84
N HIS A 109 -2.32 4.87 5.84
CA HIS A 109 -1.02 4.37 6.25
C HIS A 109 -0.68 3.10 5.47
N PHE A 110 0.24 3.25 4.52
CA PHE A 110 0.72 2.16 3.68
C PHE A 110 1.90 1.39 4.31
N ASP A 111 2.40 1.84 5.44
CA ASP A 111 3.42 1.20 6.27
C ASP A 111 2.95 1.22 7.72
N SER A 112 3.39 0.28 8.56
CA SER A 112 3.07 0.35 9.99
C SER A 112 3.77 1.51 10.69
N PHE A 113 3.20 2.03 11.76
CA PHE A 113 3.85 3.05 12.61
C PHE A 113 5.19 2.59 13.19
N ARG A 114 5.37 1.28 13.36
CA ARG A 114 6.65 0.70 13.80
C ARG A 114 7.71 0.73 12.71
N PHE A 115 7.31 0.81 11.46
CA PHE A 115 8.20 0.91 10.30
C PHE A 115 8.41 2.36 9.87
N ASP A 116 7.35 3.16 9.79
CA ASP A 116 7.36 4.59 9.45
C ASP A 116 6.50 5.40 10.43
N ARG A 117 7.15 6.21 11.25
CA ARG A 117 6.48 7.07 12.24
C ARG A 117 5.95 8.39 11.65
N GLY A 118 6.23 8.67 10.39
CA GLY A 118 5.80 9.91 9.73
C GLY A 118 4.31 10.22 9.94
N PRO A 119 3.43 9.30 9.59
CA PRO A 119 1.99 9.50 9.71
C PRO A 119 1.47 9.76 11.13
N ALA A 120 2.15 9.29 12.16
CA ALA A 120 1.76 9.56 13.55
C ALA A 120 1.70 11.06 13.89
N ARG A 121 2.44 11.91 13.13
CA ARG A 121 2.52 13.36 13.38
C ARG A 121 1.28 14.12 12.90
N TRP A 122 0.57 13.61 11.92
CA TRP A 122 -0.53 14.34 11.27
C TRP A 122 -1.90 13.62 11.37
N ARG A 123 -1.93 12.34 11.72
CA ARG A 123 -3.17 11.54 11.71
C ARG A 123 -4.31 12.15 12.52
N ALA A 124 -4.01 12.75 13.66
CA ALA A 124 -5.03 13.37 14.51
C ALA A 124 -5.66 14.65 13.91
N SER A 125 -5.04 15.20 12.85
CA SER A 125 -5.51 16.40 12.15
C SER A 125 -6.28 16.07 10.86
N VAL A 126 -6.46 14.78 10.54
CA VAL A 126 -7.25 14.32 9.40
C VAL A 126 -8.49 13.59 9.93
N PRO A 127 -9.68 13.96 9.47
CA PRO A 127 -10.95 13.43 10.01
C PRO A 127 -11.06 11.90 9.91
N ARG A 128 -10.53 11.33 8.84
CA ARG A 128 -10.60 9.90 8.57
C ARG A 128 -9.24 9.35 8.16
N VAL A 129 -8.71 8.45 8.96
CA VAL A 129 -7.42 7.80 8.71
C VAL A 129 -7.60 6.29 8.82
N SER A 130 -7.11 5.57 7.82
CA SER A 130 -7.14 4.11 7.74
C SER A 130 -5.72 3.55 7.65
N THR A 131 -5.55 2.28 7.95
CA THR A 131 -4.28 1.58 7.83
C THR A 131 -4.46 0.23 7.17
N PHE A 132 -3.38 -0.32 6.58
CA PHE A 132 -3.37 -1.72 6.14
C PHE A 132 -2.86 -2.66 7.23
N ASP A 133 -2.24 -2.11 8.30
CA ASP A 133 -1.57 -2.88 9.36
C ASP A 133 -2.55 -3.18 10.49
N TYR A 134 -2.81 -4.47 10.72
CA TYR A 134 -3.80 -4.92 11.71
C TYR A 134 -3.43 -4.56 13.15
N ARG A 135 -2.13 -4.54 13.47
CA ARG A 135 -1.67 -4.16 14.81
C ARG A 135 -1.85 -2.67 15.05
N ASP A 136 -1.53 -1.84 14.06
CA ASP A 136 -1.77 -0.40 14.15
C ASP A 136 -3.27 -0.11 14.29
N ALA A 137 -4.11 -0.89 13.60
CA ALA A 137 -5.57 -0.78 13.74
C ALA A 137 -6.01 -1.07 15.17
N GLU A 138 -5.53 -2.16 15.78
CA GLU A 138 -5.85 -2.52 17.16
C GLU A 138 -5.27 -1.54 18.19
N GLU A 139 -3.99 -1.16 18.05
CA GLU A 139 -3.29 -0.26 18.99
C GLU A 139 -3.83 1.18 18.95
N HIS A 140 -4.40 1.61 17.80
CA HIS A 140 -4.78 3.01 17.58
C HIS A 140 -6.26 3.23 17.23
N GLY A 141 -7.07 2.17 17.22
CA GLY A 141 -8.50 2.26 16.89
C GLY A 141 -8.76 2.72 15.45
N LEU A 142 -7.90 2.33 14.51
CA LEU A 142 -8.02 2.72 13.10
C LEU A 142 -8.77 1.65 12.30
N PRO A 143 -9.61 2.04 11.32
CA PRO A 143 -10.18 1.08 10.39
C PRO A 143 -9.08 0.46 9.52
N VAL A 144 -9.19 -0.85 9.28
CA VAL A 144 -8.35 -1.56 8.30
C VAL A 144 -8.97 -1.37 6.93
N VAL A 145 -8.15 -0.90 5.97
CA VAL A 145 -8.47 -0.95 4.55
C VAL A 145 -7.39 -1.78 3.88
N GLU A 146 -7.79 -2.94 3.39
CA GLU A 146 -6.88 -3.90 2.80
C GLU A 146 -6.40 -3.43 1.43
N LEU A 147 -5.19 -3.87 1.05
CA LEU A 147 -4.61 -3.54 -0.24
C LEU A 147 -5.38 -4.21 -1.39
N PHE A 148 -4.99 -3.92 -2.59
CA PHE A 148 -5.61 -4.35 -3.84
C PHE A 148 -4.59 -4.99 -4.77
N THR A 149 -5.05 -5.57 -5.88
CA THR A 149 -4.19 -6.04 -6.95
C THR A 149 -4.32 -5.16 -8.20
N SER A 150 -3.18 -4.87 -8.83
CA SER A 150 -3.13 -4.32 -10.20
C SER A 150 -2.99 -5.41 -11.26
N MET A 151 -2.92 -6.68 -10.85
CA MET A 151 -2.81 -7.80 -11.77
C MET A 151 -4.04 -7.90 -12.67
N PRO A 152 -3.87 -8.06 -13.99
CA PRO A 152 -4.99 -8.33 -14.87
C PRO A 152 -5.64 -9.67 -14.49
N PRO A 153 -6.91 -9.89 -14.85
CA PRO A 153 -7.52 -11.21 -14.73
C PRO A 153 -6.68 -12.26 -15.45
N VAL A 154 -6.36 -13.33 -14.75
CA VAL A 154 -5.62 -14.46 -15.31
C VAL A 154 -6.58 -15.63 -15.42
N ALA A 155 -6.67 -16.23 -16.60
CA ALA A 155 -7.45 -17.46 -16.78
C ALA A 155 -6.81 -18.56 -15.91
N PRO A 156 -7.61 -19.29 -15.10
CA PRO A 156 -7.09 -20.37 -14.30
C PRO A 156 -6.50 -21.46 -15.22
N THR A 157 -5.19 -21.66 -15.13
CA THR A 157 -4.52 -22.77 -15.80
C THR A 157 -4.76 -24.07 -15.03
N ARG A 158 -5.25 -25.10 -15.70
CA ARG A 158 -5.48 -26.41 -15.08
C ARG A 158 -4.18 -27.10 -14.64
N GLN A 159 -3.07 -26.84 -15.34
CA GLN A 159 -1.78 -27.42 -15.04
C GLN A 159 -0.77 -26.31 -14.76
N ARG A 160 -0.31 -26.24 -13.52
CA ARG A 160 0.70 -25.29 -13.09
C ARG A 160 2.09 -25.83 -13.39
N ARG A 161 2.94 -25.00 -13.98
CA ARG A 161 4.31 -25.36 -14.35
C ARG A 161 5.23 -25.49 -13.14
N TYR A 162 5.02 -24.63 -12.15
CA TYR A 162 5.87 -24.55 -10.98
C TYR A 162 5.11 -24.97 -9.73
N ARG A 163 5.77 -25.70 -8.87
CA ARG A 163 5.27 -25.95 -7.52
C ARG A 163 5.23 -24.66 -6.70
N VAL A 164 6.25 -23.80 -6.85
CA VAL A 164 6.34 -22.54 -6.11
C VAL A 164 7.00 -21.45 -6.94
N SER A 165 6.52 -20.21 -6.79
CA SER A 165 7.22 -19.01 -7.22
C SER A 165 7.73 -18.21 -6.02
N ALA A 166 8.96 -17.69 -6.17
CA ALA A 166 9.62 -16.84 -5.19
C ALA A 166 10.22 -15.62 -5.89
N ILE A 167 9.51 -14.53 -5.93
CA ILE A 167 9.96 -13.30 -6.57
C ILE A 167 10.14 -12.27 -5.47
N LEU A 168 11.38 -11.90 -5.16
CA LEU A 168 11.67 -11.04 -4.02
C LEU A 168 12.76 -10.02 -4.32
N ARG A 169 12.59 -8.82 -3.77
CA ARG A 169 13.69 -7.88 -3.59
C ARG A 169 14.43 -8.29 -2.32
N ASN A 170 15.74 -8.54 -2.44
CA ASN A 170 16.51 -9.01 -1.31
C ASN A 170 16.78 -7.89 -0.30
N HIS A 171 16.05 -7.91 0.79
CA HIS A 171 16.28 -7.09 1.98
C HIS A 171 15.71 -7.81 3.21
N SER A 172 16.11 -7.39 4.38
CA SER A 172 15.72 -8.02 5.65
C SER A 172 16.13 -9.50 5.69
N GLN A 173 15.24 -10.41 6.02
CA GLN A 173 15.51 -11.85 6.11
C GLN A 173 14.84 -12.66 4.98
N ARG A 174 14.51 -12.02 3.86
CA ARG A 174 13.77 -12.66 2.77
C ARG A 174 14.49 -13.85 2.17
N LEU A 175 15.80 -13.74 1.97
CA LEU A 175 16.61 -14.83 1.43
C LEU A 175 16.68 -16.03 2.38
N ALA A 176 16.82 -15.79 3.67
CA ALA A 176 16.80 -16.86 4.68
C ALA A 176 15.42 -17.53 4.78
N TYR A 177 14.35 -16.76 4.65
CA TYR A 177 13.00 -17.30 4.61
C TYR A 177 12.75 -18.15 3.36
N LEU A 178 13.16 -17.67 2.19
CA LEU A 178 13.15 -18.44 0.95
C LEU A 178 13.86 -19.77 1.14
N ASP A 179 15.07 -19.76 1.72
CA ASP A 179 15.87 -20.97 1.92
C ASP A 179 15.16 -22.00 2.81
N ARG A 180 14.50 -21.54 3.88
CA ARG A 180 13.69 -22.40 4.75
C ARG A 180 12.53 -23.06 4.00
N VAL A 181 11.80 -22.28 3.17
CA VAL A 181 10.70 -22.82 2.36
C VAL A 181 11.21 -23.82 1.34
N MET A 182 12.29 -23.48 0.60
CA MET A 182 12.88 -24.37 -0.41
C MET A 182 13.44 -25.66 0.23
N THR A 183 14.02 -25.57 1.42
CA THR A 183 14.45 -26.76 2.18
C THR A 183 13.28 -27.65 2.55
N ALA A 184 12.13 -27.06 2.90
CA ALA A 184 10.90 -27.82 3.16
C ALA A 184 10.37 -28.49 1.90
N LEU A 185 10.45 -27.84 0.75
CA LEU A 185 9.92 -28.36 -0.52
C LEU A 185 10.82 -29.44 -1.16
N GLY A 186 12.14 -29.43 -0.86
CA GLY A 186 13.11 -30.31 -1.52
C GLY A 186 13.31 -29.95 -3.00
N ASP A 187 13.61 -30.95 -3.82
CA ASP A 187 13.72 -30.79 -5.27
C ASP A 187 12.34 -30.62 -5.89
N SER A 188 11.89 -29.40 -5.97
CA SER A 188 10.62 -29.03 -6.58
C SER A 188 10.84 -28.04 -7.71
N ASP A 189 10.01 -28.14 -8.75
CA ASP A 189 9.98 -27.14 -9.80
C ASP A 189 9.63 -25.77 -9.22
N ALA A 190 10.59 -24.85 -9.26
CA ALA A 190 10.47 -23.54 -8.67
C ALA A 190 10.85 -22.43 -9.64
N PHE A 191 10.05 -21.38 -9.69
CA PHE A 191 10.43 -20.11 -10.31
C PHE A 191 11.01 -19.20 -9.23
N ILE A 192 12.33 -18.98 -9.27
CA ILE A 192 13.01 -18.13 -8.27
C ILE A 192 13.61 -16.91 -8.98
N TYR A 193 13.30 -15.72 -8.48
CA TYR A 193 13.87 -14.46 -8.94
C TYR A 193 14.20 -13.55 -7.76
N ILE A 194 15.49 -13.25 -7.58
CA ILE A 194 16.00 -12.46 -6.47
C ILE A 194 16.55 -11.15 -7.04
N PHE A 195 15.88 -10.04 -6.77
CA PHE A 195 16.27 -8.72 -7.24
C PHE A 195 17.16 -8.00 -6.24
N GLU A 196 18.35 -7.60 -6.68
CA GLU A 196 19.30 -6.75 -5.95
C GLU A 196 19.39 -5.38 -6.61
N ALA A 197 18.91 -4.34 -5.93
CA ALA A 197 18.75 -3.01 -6.52
C ALA A 197 20.08 -2.32 -6.88
N ASN A 198 21.12 -2.52 -6.09
CA ASN A 198 22.42 -1.87 -6.29
C ASN A 198 23.57 -2.68 -5.67
N TRP A 199 24.82 -2.30 -6.01
CA TRP A 199 26.02 -2.98 -5.52
C TRP A 199 26.21 -2.90 -4.01
N LEU A 200 25.81 -1.80 -3.38
CA LEU A 200 25.97 -1.63 -1.93
C LEU A 200 25.08 -2.62 -1.17
N THR A 201 23.81 -2.74 -1.58
CA THR A 201 22.89 -3.73 -0.99
C THR A 201 23.36 -5.15 -1.27
N PHE A 202 23.82 -5.44 -2.48
CA PHE A 202 24.38 -6.74 -2.83
C PHE A 202 25.56 -7.09 -1.92
N THR A 203 26.57 -6.22 -1.80
CA THR A 203 27.77 -6.48 -1.01
C THR A 203 27.43 -6.67 0.47
N THR A 204 26.60 -5.80 1.03
CA THR A 204 26.19 -5.92 2.45
C THR A 204 25.40 -7.19 2.73
N ASN A 205 24.52 -7.59 1.85
CA ASN A 205 23.75 -8.82 2.00
C ASN A 205 24.64 -10.06 1.78
N PHE A 206 25.54 -10.03 0.82
CA PHE A 206 26.52 -11.10 0.58
C PHE A 206 27.39 -11.34 1.82
N LEU A 207 27.96 -10.27 2.40
CA LEU A 207 28.81 -10.38 3.60
C LEU A 207 28.04 -10.94 4.83
N ARG A 208 26.74 -10.66 4.90
CA ARG A 208 25.88 -11.21 5.99
C ARG A 208 25.53 -12.68 5.82
N HIS A 209 25.37 -13.16 4.58
CA HIS A 209 24.86 -14.50 4.28
C HIS A 209 25.59 -15.13 3.06
N PRO A 210 26.93 -15.30 3.09
CA PRO A 210 27.70 -15.70 1.92
C PRO A 210 27.28 -17.07 1.37
N LEU A 211 27.01 -18.05 2.23
CA LEU A 211 26.59 -19.38 1.79
C LEU A 211 25.24 -19.39 1.08
N LEU A 212 24.26 -18.59 1.55
CA LEU A 212 22.97 -18.44 0.87
C LEU A 212 23.13 -17.76 -0.49
N TYR A 213 24.00 -16.76 -0.57
CA TYR A 213 24.31 -16.11 -1.85
C TYR A 213 24.95 -17.07 -2.85
N LEU A 214 25.87 -17.90 -2.43
CA LEU A 214 26.47 -18.93 -3.29
C LEU A 214 25.43 -19.96 -3.75
N LYS A 215 24.55 -20.41 -2.84
CA LYS A 215 23.45 -21.34 -3.15
C LYS A 215 22.49 -20.78 -4.20
N TYR A 216 22.08 -19.53 -4.04
CA TYR A 216 21.07 -18.89 -4.90
C TYR A 216 21.65 -18.00 -6.00
N ARG A 217 22.96 -17.99 -6.23
CA ARG A 217 23.66 -17.07 -7.16
C ARG A 217 23.04 -17.01 -8.56
N ARG A 218 22.57 -18.12 -9.10
CA ARG A 218 21.99 -18.23 -10.44
C ARG A 218 20.64 -17.51 -10.58
N PHE A 219 19.99 -17.23 -9.47
CA PHE A 219 18.66 -16.58 -9.43
C PHE A 219 18.76 -15.10 -9.09
N ILE A 220 19.96 -14.59 -8.78
CA ILE A 220 20.16 -13.20 -8.40
C ILE A 220 20.31 -12.35 -9.65
N SER A 221 19.48 -11.32 -9.75
CA SER A 221 19.49 -10.37 -10.86
C SER A 221 19.56 -8.93 -10.36
N ARG A 222 20.23 -8.07 -11.12
CA ARG A 222 20.25 -6.63 -10.90
C ARG A 222 19.26 -5.87 -11.78
N LYS A 223 18.57 -6.58 -12.67
CA LYS A 223 17.49 -6.03 -13.48
C LYS A 223 16.17 -6.36 -12.81
N PRO A 224 15.19 -5.44 -12.74
CA PRO A 224 13.86 -5.79 -12.28
C PRO A 224 13.22 -6.82 -13.22
N LEU A 225 12.43 -7.73 -12.64
CA LEU A 225 11.64 -8.69 -13.44
C LEU A 225 10.55 -7.90 -14.19
N PRO A 226 10.42 -8.07 -15.52
CA PRO A 226 9.30 -7.48 -16.25
C PRO A 226 7.95 -7.91 -15.68
N TYR A 227 6.99 -6.97 -15.63
CA TYR A 227 5.71 -7.21 -14.96
C TYR A 227 4.91 -8.38 -15.56
N ASN A 228 4.91 -8.54 -16.89
CA ASN A 228 4.29 -9.67 -17.57
C ASN A 228 4.90 -11.02 -17.16
N GLN A 229 6.21 -11.10 -16.96
CA GLN A 229 6.87 -12.31 -16.47
C GLN A 229 6.56 -12.56 -14.99
N TYR A 230 6.44 -11.50 -14.19
CA TYR A 230 6.00 -11.59 -12.80
C TYR A 230 4.59 -12.18 -12.70
N VAL A 231 3.64 -11.66 -13.48
CA VAL A 231 2.26 -12.14 -13.54
C VAL A 231 2.21 -13.60 -13.98
N ALA A 232 2.92 -13.95 -15.06
CA ALA A 232 2.97 -15.31 -15.58
C ALA A 232 3.55 -16.29 -14.54
N ALA A 233 4.62 -15.92 -13.85
CA ALA A 233 5.24 -16.78 -12.84
C ALA A 233 4.31 -17.05 -11.64
N ILE A 234 3.54 -16.07 -11.19
CA ILE A 234 2.53 -16.29 -10.14
C ILE A 234 1.41 -17.21 -10.67
N ALA A 235 0.87 -16.91 -11.85
CA ALA A 235 -0.23 -17.65 -12.44
C ALA A 235 0.14 -19.12 -12.76
N ASP A 236 1.39 -19.37 -13.12
CA ASP A 236 1.90 -20.70 -13.43
C ASP A 236 2.40 -21.50 -12.20
N SER A 237 2.20 -20.96 -10.99
CA SER A 237 2.65 -21.58 -9.75
C SER A 237 1.50 -22.06 -8.88
N GLU A 238 1.64 -23.22 -8.21
CA GLU A 238 0.67 -23.70 -7.22
C GLU A 238 0.72 -22.83 -5.96
N PHE A 239 1.93 -22.40 -5.57
CA PHE A 239 2.19 -21.53 -4.44
C PHE A 239 3.06 -20.36 -4.82
N THR A 240 2.90 -19.24 -4.13
CA THR A 240 3.88 -18.13 -4.16
C THR A 240 4.33 -17.81 -2.75
N ILE A 241 5.62 -17.44 -2.63
CA ILE A 241 6.20 -17.08 -1.33
C ILE A 241 5.98 -15.60 -1.08
N ASP A 242 5.34 -15.29 0.04
CA ASP A 242 5.26 -13.95 0.60
C ASP A 242 6.09 -13.83 1.88
N TYR A 243 6.71 -12.68 2.09
CA TYR A 243 7.44 -12.36 3.31
C TYR A 243 7.06 -10.97 3.79
N ALA A 244 6.31 -10.92 4.87
CA ALA A 244 6.03 -9.69 5.60
C ALA A 244 7.22 -9.27 6.46
N HIS A 245 7.51 -7.96 6.46
CA HIS A 245 8.57 -7.41 7.32
C HIS A 245 8.18 -7.58 8.81
N PRO A 246 9.11 -7.94 9.73
CA PRO A 246 8.78 -8.24 11.14
C PRO A 246 8.10 -7.10 11.90
N LYS A 247 8.24 -5.86 11.41
CA LYS A 247 7.59 -4.67 11.98
C LYS A 247 6.20 -4.39 11.39
N GLN A 248 5.72 -5.21 10.44
CA GLN A 248 4.45 -5.01 9.75
C GLN A 248 3.58 -6.25 9.92
N THR A 249 2.29 -6.05 10.10
CA THR A 249 1.28 -7.11 10.19
C THR A 249 0.28 -7.06 9.04
N GLY A 250 0.30 -5.98 8.26
CA GLY A 250 -0.53 -5.82 7.09
C GLY A 250 -0.23 -6.86 6.00
N ILE A 251 -1.24 -7.17 5.19
CA ILE A 251 -1.13 -8.15 4.11
C ILE A 251 -0.56 -7.46 2.89
N THR A 252 0.47 -8.05 2.29
CA THR A 252 1.17 -7.46 1.15
C THR A 252 0.33 -7.53 -0.13
N ILE A 253 0.62 -6.64 -1.08
CA ILE A 253 0.00 -6.66 -2.42
C ILE A 253 0.16 -8.03 -3.08
N ARG A 254 1.30 -8.70 -2.89
CA ARG A 254 1.56 -10.05 -3.45
C ARG A 254 0.51 -11.07 -3.05
N CYS A 255 -0.01 -11.00 -1.84
CA CYS A 255 -1.05 -11.91 -1.39
C CYS A 255 -2.34 -11.72 -2.21
N PHE A 256 -2.73 -10.46 -2.49
CA PHE A 256 -3.89 -10.16 -3.34
C PHE A 256 -3.63 -10.49 -4.82
N GLU A 257 -2.40 -10.36 -5.29
CA GLU A 257 -1.99 -10.78 -6.63
C GLU A 257 -2.09 -12.32 -6.77
N ALA A 258 -1.64 -13.06 -5.76
CA ALA A 258 -1.78 -14.51 -5.72
C ALA A 258 -3.26 -14.94 -5.72
N LEU A 259 -4.09 -14.30 -4.90
CA LEU A 259 -5.54 -14.55 -4.90
C LEU A 259 -6.16 -14.34 -6.26
N SER A 260 -5.79 -13.26 -6.97
CA SER A 260 -6.36 -12.98 -8.29
C SER A 260 -5.97 -14.00 -9.36
N ALA A 261 -4.86 -14.71 -9.16
CA ALA A 261 -4.40 -15.80 -10.01
C ALA A 261 -4.89 -17.19 -9.56
N GLY A 262 -5.64 -17.28 -8.46
CA GLY A 262 -5.99 -18.57 -7.85
C GLY A 262 -4.75 -19.33 -7.37
N THR A 263 -3.68 -18.63 -6.99
CA THR A 263 -2.42 -19.19 -6.49
C THR A 263 -2.41 -19.12 -4.97
N ARG A 264 -2.03 -20.21 -4.32
CA ARG A 264 -1.90 -20.25 -2.86
C ARG A 264 -0.67 -19.48 -2.39
N ILE A 265 -0.70 -19.00 -1.15
CA ILE A 265 0.45 -18.30 -0.56
C ILE A 265 1.08 -19.13 0.56
N ILE A 266 2.41 -19.01 0.68
CA ILE A 266 3.18 -19.42 1.85
C ILE A 266 3.76 -18.13 2.45
N THR A 267 3.30 -17.75 3.64
CA THR A 267 3.70 -16.48 4.27
C THR A 267 4.19 -16.67 5.70
N ASN A 268 5.06 -15.78 6.16
CA ASN A 268 5.46 -15.71 7.56
C ASN A 268 4.51 -14.86 8.42
N ASN A 269 3.46 -14.30 7.83
CA ASN A 269 2.53 -13.38 8.48
C ASN A 269 1.27 -14.10 8.98
N PRO A 270 1.13 -14.39 10.29
CA PRO A 270 -0.08 -15.05 10.80
C PRO A 270 -1.33 -14.17 10.72
N TRP A 271 -1.17 -12.85 10.56
CA TRP A 271 -2.29 -11.92 10.46
C TRP A 271 -3.06 -12.06 9.15
N VAL A 272 -2.53 -12.82 8.18
CA VAL A 272 -3.25 -13.11 6.94
C VAL A 272 -4.61 -13.76 7.21
N MET A 273 -4.74 -14.55 8.29
CA MET A 273 -5.98 -15.20 8.70
C MET A 273 -7.02 -14.24 9.30
N LYS A 274 -6.70 -12.96 9.50
CA LYS A 274 -7.69 -11.93 9.87
C LYS A 274 -8.43 -11.34 8.66
N CYS A 275 -7.86 -11.49 7.47
CA CYS A 275 -8.49 -11.08 6.23
C CYS A 275 -9.49 -12.13 5.77
N THR A 276 -10.72 -11.72 5.52
CA THR A 276 -11.81 -12.62 5.10
C THR A 276 -11.59 -13.31 3.76
N HIS A 277 -10.63 -12.83 2.98
CA HIS A 277 -10.28 -13.42 1.67
C HIS A 277 -9.28 -14.57 1.77
N PHE A 278 -8.69 -14.79 2.96
CA PHE A 278 -7.75 -15.89 3.19
C PHE A 278 -8.31 -16.92 4.17
N SER A 279 -7.97 -18.16 3.89
CA SER A 279 -8.33 -19.32 4.70
C SER A 279 -7.22 -20.37 4.59
N ASP A 280 -7.36 -21.47 5.34
CA ASP A 280 -6.43 -22.61 5.25
C ASP A 280 -6.39 -23.25 3.85
N ASP A 281 -7.39 -23.02 2.97
CA ASP A 281 -7.41 -23.53 1.60
C ASP A 281 -6.49 -22.76 0.65
N ASN A 282 -6.19 -21.48 0.94
CA ASN A 282 -5.44 -20.61 0.03
C ASN A 282 -4.19 -19.98 0.65
N ALA A 283 -3.99 -20.08 1.98
CA ALA A 283 -2.84 -19.53 2.66
C ALA A 283 -2.25 -20.51 3.69
N ILE A 284 -0.93 -20.68 3.67
CA ILE A 284 -0.18 -21.42 4.66
C ILE A 284 0.68 -20.44 5.45
N VAL A 285 0.52 -20.42 6.76
CA VAL A 285 1.37 -19.64 7.66
C VAL A 285 2.58 -20.47 8.05
N PHE A 286 3.76 -20.07 7.55
CA PHE A 286 5.04 -20.71 7.86
C PHE A 286 5.96 -19.75 8.60
N GLY A 287 5.66 -19.50 9.87
CA GLY A 287 6.41 -18.60 10.73
C GLY A 287 7.69 -19.20 11.33
N ARG A 288 8.33 -18.45 12.23
CA ARG A 288 9.45 -18.95 13.03
C ARG A 288 8.95 -20.04 13.99
N GLY A 289 9.76 -21.10 14.16
CA GLY A 289 9.43 -22.20 15.05
C GLY A 289 8.57 -23.31 14.43
N ILE A 290 8.02 -23.10 13.23
CA ILE A 290 7.35 -24.17 12.48
C ILE A 290 8.41 -24.97 11.75
N ASP A 291 8.42 -26.28 11.93
CA ASP A 291 9.35 -27.16 11.24
C ASP A 291 8.95 -27.41 9.77
N THR A 292 9.91 -27.87 8.99
CA THR A 292 9.73 -28.10 7.55
C THR A 292 8.80 -29.29 7.24
N GLY A 293 8.69 -30.24 8.17
CA GLY A 293 7.76 -31.39 8.05
C GLY A 293 6.31 -30.93 8.13
N THR A 294 6.02 -30.02 9.06
CA THR A 294 4.69 -29.40 9.20
C THR A 294 4.28 -28.68 7.92
N LEU A 295 5.16 -27.88 7.31
CA LEU A 295 4.85 -27.22 6.03
C LEU A 295 4.50 -28.26 4.95
N ARG A 296 5.30 -29.32 4.82
CA ARG A 296 5.02 -30.40 3.85
C ARG A 296 3.67 -31.07 4.08
N GLN A 297 3.33 -31.32 5.35
CA GLN A 297 2.05 -31.92 5.73
C GLN A 297 0.88 -31.00 5.35
N GLN A 298 0.96 -29.71 5.69
CA GLN A 298 -0.06 -28.72 5.33
C GLN A 298 -0.25 -28.66 3.82
N MET A 299 0.84 -28.61 3.03
CA MET A 299 0.75 -28.57 1.58
C MET A 299 0.12 -29.84 0.97
N ARG A 300 0.32 -31.01 1.59
CA ARG A 300 -0.29 -32.27 1.13
C ARG A 300 -1.77 -32.39 1.49
N ALA A 301 -2.19 -31.72 2.55
CA ALA A 301 -3.58 -31.72 3.01
C ALA A 301 -4.49 -30.82 2.16
N LEU A 302 -3.89 -29.92 1.36
CA LEU A 302 -4.66 -29.00 0.52
C LEU A 302 -5.36 -29.71 -0.64
N PRO A 303 -6.53 -29.21 -1.07
CA PRO A 303 -7.23 -29.72 -2.26
C PRO A 303 -6.33 -29.72 -3.49
N GLY A 304 -6.44 -30.77 -4.33
CA GLY A 304 -5.66 -30.89 -5.56
C GLY A 304 -6.02 -29.88 -6.68
N HIS A 305 -7.12 -29.15 -6.51
CA HIS A 305 -7.52 -28.08 -7.41
C HIS A 305 -7.10 -26.70 -6.89
N PRO A 306 -6.84 -25.70 -7.75
CA PRO A 306 -6.52 -24.34 -7.33
C PRO A 306 -7.71 -23.73 -6.56
N PRO A 307 -7.46 -22.80 -5.60
CA PRO A 307 -8.52 -22.07 -4.93
C PRO A 307 -9.25 -21.16 -5.93
N PRO A 308 -10.50 -20.77 -5.63
CA PRO A 308 -11.22 -19.77 -6.42
C PRO A 308 -10.42 -18.48 -6.52
N ALA A 309 -10.32 -17.93 -7.73
CA ALA A 309 -9.68 -16.65 -7.92
C ALA A 309 -10.57 -15.53 -7.36
N TYR A 310 -9.96 -14.62 -6.60
CA TYR A 310 -10.62 -13.43 -6.08
C TYR A 310 -9.80 -12.19 -6.41
N ARG A 311 -10.44 -11.19 -7.00
CA ARG A 311 -9.79 -9.96 -7.39
C ARG A 311 -10.35 -8.78 -6.59
N ARG A 312 -9.54 -8.25 -5.69
CA ARG A 312 -9.80 -6.97 -5.05
C ARG A 312 -9.18 -5.86 -5.91
N THR A 313 -10.01 -5.03 -6.50
CA THR A 313 -9.59 -3.97 -7.43
C THR A 313 -9.12 -2.71 -6.69
N VAL A 314 -8.51 -1.78 -7.43
CA VAL A 314 -8.18 -0.46 -6.89
C VAL A 314 -9.43 0.34 -6.57
N GLU A 315 -10.51 0.15 -7.33
CA GLU A 315 -11.80 0.79 -7.07
C GLU A 315 -12.40 0.31 -5.75
N ASP A 316 -12.36 -1.00 -5.46
CA ASP A 316 -12.80 -1.55 -4.16
C ASP A 316 -12.00 -0.92 -3.00
N PHE A 317 -10.68 -0.82 -3.15
CA PHE A 317 -9.81 -0.16 -2.18
C PHE A 317 -10.19 1.32 -1.98
N LEU A 318 -10.40 2.05 -3.07
CA LEU A 318 -10.74 3.47 -3.01
C LEU A 318 -12.12 3.70 -2.39
N VAL A 319 -13.11 2.87 -2.71
CA VAL A 319 -14.45 2.94 -2.11
C VAL A 319 -14.37 2.71 -0.60
N ASP A 320 -13.63 1.71 -0.13
CA ASP A 320 -13.45 1.46 1.30
C ASP A 320 -12.67 2.60 1.98
N LEU A 321 -11.65 3.14 1.32
CA LEU A 321 -10.84 4.24 1.84
C LEU A 321 -11.64 5.54 1.98
N ILE A 322 -12.37 5.91 0.94
CA ILE A 322 -13.18 7.13 0.90
C ILE A 322 -14.41 6.96 1.83
N GLY A 323 -15.00 5.75 1.85
CA GLY A 323 -16.20 5.41 2.60
C GLY A 323 -17.45 6.14 2.11
N PRO A 324 -18.59 6.00 2.79
CA PRO A 324 -19.81 6.66 2.40
C PRO A 324 -19.62 8.18 2.38
N THR A 325 -19.96 8.80 1.25
CA THR A 325 -19.98 10.26 1.13
C THR A 325 -20.96 10.82 2.16
N PRO A 326 -20.55 11.73 3.04
CA PRO A 326 -21.51 12.38 3.92
C PRO A 326 -22.64 13.00 3.05
N PRO A 327 -23.92 12.89 3.48
CA PRO A 327 -25.02 13.50 2.76
C PRO A 327 -24.68 14.97 2.52
N SER A 328 -24.98 15.47 1.33
CA SER A 328 -24.80 16.87 0.99
C SER A 328 -25.68 17.71 1.94
N GLU A 329 -25.10 18.18 3.04
CA GLU A 329 -25.71 19.25 3.80
C GLU A 329 -25.83 20.44 2.84
N GLY A 330 -27.08 20.79 2.54
CA GLY A 330 -27.37 21.98 1.78
C GLY A 330 -26.63 23.17 2.40
N LEU A 331 -25.96 23.93 1.57
CA LEU A 331 -25.30 25.17 1.96
C LEU A 331 -26.24 25.92 2.93
N ALA A 332 -25.79 26.03 4.19
CA ALA A 332 -26.46 26.90 5.13
C ALA A 332 -26.53 28.29 4.51
N PRO A 333 -27.71 28.98 4.57
CA PRO A 333 -27.81 30.29 4.01
C PRO A 333 -26.81 31.23 4.67
N SER A 334 -26.18 32.07 3.85
CA SER A 334 -25.24 33.10 4.25
C SER A 334 -25.76 33.84 5.50
N LEU A 335 -24.94 33.83 6.55
CA LEU A 335 -25.19 34.71 7.70
C LEU A 335 -25.17 36.16 7.21
N ASP A 336 -26.34 36.78 7.19
CA ASP A 336 -26.50 38.22 6.95
C ASP A 336 -25.59 38.97 7.94
N HIS A 337 -24.84 39.88 7.39
CA HIS A 337 -24.06 40.85 8.17
C HIS A 337 -25.03 41.67 9.06
N PRO A 338 -24.81 41.78 10.37
CA PRO A 338 -25.58 42.69 11.20
C PRO A 338 -25.31 44.12 10.74
N GLN A 339 -26.39 44.82 10.38
CA GLN A 339 -26.37 46.26 10.14
C GLN A 339 -25.95 47.01 11.42
N PRO A 340 -25.16 48.07 11.33
CA PRO A 340 -24.82 48.87 12.50
C PRO A 340 -26.04 49.64 13.00
N SER A 341 -26.36 49.46 14.30
CA SER A 341 -27.40 50.20 14.98
C SER A 341 -27.10 51.69 15.01
N PRO A 342 -28.12 52.55 14.85
CA PRO A 342 -27.91 54.00 14.94
C PRO A 342 -27.62 54.44 16.36
N CYS A 343 -26.59 55.25 16.53
CA CYS A 343 -26.28 55.96 17.79
C CYS A 343 -27.46 56.83 18.22
N LEU A 344 -28.09 56.52 19.33
CA LEU A 344 -28.91 57.45 20.12
C LEU A 344 -27.97 58.45 20.82
N ARG A 345 -28.10 59.71 20.43
CA ARG A 345 -27.61 60.86 21.23
C ARG A 345 -28.49 60.96 22.43
N ALA A 346 -27.90 61.00 23.60
CA ALA A 346 -28.55 61.45 24.81
C ALA A 346 -27.93 62.79 25.23
N GLU A 347 -28.72 63.64 25.60
CA GLU A 347 -28.47 64.97 26.17
C GLU A 347 -27.71 64.86 27.51
#